data_d46c2b6f40b7e681b62b10de7966c707
#
_entry.id   d46c2b6f40b7e681b62b10de7966c707
#
_cell.length_a   1.000
_cell.length_b   1.000
_cell.length_c   1.000
_cell.angle_alpha   90.00
_cell.angle_beta   90.00
_cell.angle_gamma   90.00
#
_symmetry.space_group_name_H-M   'P 1'
#
loop_
_entity.id
_entity.type
_entity.pdbx_description
1 polymer ?
#
loop_
_entity_poly.entity_id
_entity_poly.type
_entity_poly.pdbx_seq_one_letter_code
_entity_poly.pdbx_strand_id
1 'polypeptide(L)'
;MAKEKKELIVGINGDLSDNFTTPQKAVLGLQNTLAMCGVILVPILCGLDVSVTLFCAGIGTIIYQFIDKKMVPAFLGGSFAIIAGVSAVVGEMGIPYAQGGILGMAVFYLLFALLLKILGKDRVARVFPPIIVGPIIMVLGLSLASVGVQEAEANWPIAIITFLIAVGVNNFSKGLTRVMTIIIALVGGFIISIPFGLVDFTALKEAAWIGVPSFTLPQFSWKAIALIAPCAIVPCLEHIGDVMAVGTVVGKDFTHEPGLDRSVFACGVSTVLSGCLGGPSLTIHSENTGVLAVTHLYSPTIVRFGALWMALLAFCPKFNALCGSIPQAVLGGVGILLYGMVTSTGIRTLVDHHVDFSQPRNLCLSLIHISEPTRLRCI
;
A
#
# COMPACT_ATOMS: atom_id res chain seq x y z
N MET A 1 14.94 45.41 2.09
CA MET A 1 14.78 44.57 0.89
C MET A 1 14.68 43.12 1.29
N ALA A 2 13.49 42.65 1.58
CA ALA A 2 13.21 41.25 1.87
C ALA A 2 13.28 40.48 0.54
N LYS A 3 14.18 39.51 0.44
CA LYS A 3 14.15 38.51 -0.62
C LYS A 3 12.84 37.72 -0.47
N GLU A 4 11.88 37.98 -1.34
CA GLU A 4 10.76 37.07 -1.55
C GLU A 4 11.34 35.67 -1.72
N LYS A 5 11.06 34.79 -0.75
CA LYS A 5 11.15 33.36 -0.97
C LYS A 5 10.15 33.08 -2.11
N LYS A 6 10.63 32.89 -3.32
CA LYS A 6 9.86 32.24 -4.37
C LYS A 6 9.43 30.90 -3.80
N GLU A 7 8.22 30.83 -3.29
CA GLU A 7 7.55 29.55 -3.03
C GLU A 7 7.59 28.79 -4.35
N LEU A 8 8.33 27.69 -4.36
CA LEU A 8 8.31 26.75 -5.48
C LEU A 8 6.93 26.08 -5.48
N ILE A 9 5.92 26.79 -5.96
CA ILE A 9 4.65 26.20 -6.31
C ILE A 9 4.91 25.39 -7.57
N VAL A 10 5.22 24.11 -7.37
CA VAL A 10 5.33 23.17 -8.49
C VAL A 10 3.91 22.91 -8.96
N GLY A 11 3.54 23.51 -10.06
CA GLY A 11 2.20 23.42 -10.63
C GLY A 11 1.83 22.00 -11.06
N ILE A 12 0.54 21.66 -11.02
CA ILE A 12 -0.02 20.34 -11.27
C ILE A 12 -0.70 20.22 -12.62
N ASN A 13 -0.62 21.16 -13.47
CA ASN A 13 -1.13 21.02 -14.83
C ASN A 13 -0.10 20.33 -15.71
N GLY A 14 -0.55 19.52 -16.68
CA GLY A 14 0.26 18.72 -17.59
C GLY A 14 1.40 19.44 -18.33
N ASP A 15 1.56 20.73 -18.07
CA ASP A 15 2.67 21.59 -18.42
C ASP A 15 3.53 21.86 -17.17
N LEU A 16 3.87 20.77 -16.48
CA LEU A 16 4.80 20.78 -15.36
C LEU A 16 6.22 20.87 -15.88
N SER A 17 6.56 22.01 -16.35
CA SER A 17 7.91 22.54 -16.21
C SER A 17 8.18 22.70 -14.71
N ASP A 18 8.34 21.55 -14.00
CA ASP A 18 9.01 21.57 -12.74
C ASP A 18 10.38 22.16 -13.04
N ASN A 19 10.71 23.29 -12.46
CA ASN A 19 11.96 24.00 -12.64
C ASN A 19 13.18 23.20 -12.11
N PHE A 20 12.99 21.89 -11.88
CA PHE A 20 14.04 20.99 -11.43
C PHE A 20 14.80 20.38 -12.61
N THR A 21 16.12 20.37 -12.48
CA THR A 21 16.99 19.63 -13.40
C THR A 21 16.79 18.11 -13.24
N THR A 22 17.13 17.34 -14.27
CA THR A 22 17.01 15.86 -14.22
C THR A 22 17.72 15.24 -13.00
N PRO A 23 18.95 15.64 -12.60
CA PRO A 23 19.58 15.14 -11.39
C PRO A 23 18.80 15.47 -10.11
N GLN A 24 18.23 16.68 -10.00
CA GLN A 24 17.40 17.06 -8.84
C GLN A 24 16.15 16.19 -8.75
N LYS A 25 15.46 15.93 -9.89
CA LYS A 25 14.32 15.02 -9.94
C LYS A 25 14.69 13.61 -9.51
N ALA A 26 15.85 13.13 -9.92
CA ALA A 26 16.35 11.82 -9.51
C ALA A 26 16.57 11.72 -8.00
N VAL A 27 17.20 12.74 -7.38
CA VAL A 27 17.42 12.80 -5.93
C VAL A 27 16.09 12.89 -5.16
N LEU A 28 15.16 13.75 -5.60
CA LEU A 28 13.85 13.89 -4.98
C LEU A 28 13.01 12.63 -5.17
N GLY A 29 13.14 11.95 -6.31
CA GLY A 29 12.54 10.65 -6.56
C GLY A 29 13.07 9.58 -5.63
N LEU A 30 14.38 9.53 -5.38
CA LEU A 30 15.00 8.61 -4.43
C LEU A 30 14.46 8.83 -3.01
N GLN A 31 14.33 10.09 -2.58
CA GLN A 31 13.70 10.45 -1.31
C GLN A 31 12.27 9.90 -1.21
N ASN A 32 11.48 10.02 -2.28
CA ASN A 32 10.12 9.47 -2.31
C ASN A 32 10.14 7.94 -2.22
N THR A 33 11.05 7.26 -2.94
CA THR A 33 11.21 5.79 -2.85
C THR A 33 11.53 5.34 -1.43
N LEU A 34 12.42 6.02 -0.72
CA LEU A 34 12.76 5.70 0.66
C LEU A 34 11.55 5.87 1.60
N ALA A 35 10.71 6.87 1.39
CA ALA A 35 9.49 7.05 2.16
C ALA A 35 8.45 5.94 1.90
N MET A 36 8.50 5.32 0.71
CA MET A 36 7.61 4.24 0.29
C MET A 36 8.04 2.84 0.75
N CYS A 37 8.98 2.73 1.69
CA CYS A 37 9.48 1.43 2.16
C CYS A 37 8.40 0.54 2.82
N GLY A 38 7.23 1.08 3.18
CA GLY A 38 6.06 0.28 3.59
C GLY A 38 5.65 -0.78 2.56
N VAL A 39 5.98 -0.56 1.27
CA VAL A 39 5.73 -1.53 0.19
C VAL A 39 6.36 -2.90 0.44
N ILE A 40 7.48 -2.97 1.17
CA ILE A 40 8.16 -4.25 1.46
C ILE A 40 7.43 -5.13 2.48
N LEU A 41 6.55 -4.57 3.30
CA LEU A 41 5.84 -5.35 4.33
C LEU A 41 4.85 -6.34 3.70
N VAL A 42 4.11 -5.91 2.68
CA VAL A 42 3.11 -6.76 2.03
C VAL A 42 3.71 -8.06 1.49
N PRO A 43 4.79 -8.05 0.66
CA PRO A 43 5.37 -9.29 0.17
C PRO A 43 5.94 -10.16 1.29
N ILE A 44 6.59 -9.59 2.30
CA ILE A 44 7.13 -10.37 3.43
C ILE A 44 6.01 -11.10 4.17
N LEU A 45 4.91 -10.42 4.50
CA LEU A 45 3.77 -10.99 5.21
C LEU A 45 2.95 -11.97 4.37
N CYS A 46 2.97 -11.81 3.04
CA CYS A 46 2.30 -12.72 2.11
C CYS A 46 3.16 -13.91 1.68
N GLY A 47 4.45 -13.92 1.99
CA GLY A 47 5.39 -14.91 1.46
C GLY A 47 5.71 -14.73 -0.03
N LEU A 48 5.56 -13.50 -0.57
CA LEU A 48 5.91 -13.14 -1.94
C LEU A 48 7.35 -12.64 -2.02
N ASP A 49 7.92 -12.63 -3.22
CA ASP A 49 9.27 -12.09 -3.46
C ASP A 49 9.27 -10.56 -3.38
N VAL A 50 10.13 -10.01 -2.50
CA VAL A 50 10.26 -8.55 -2.31
C VAL A 50 10.78 -7.87 -3.56
N SER A 51 11.75 -8.48 -4.26
CA SER A 51 12.32 -7.91 -5.50
C SER A 51 11.27 -7.81 -6.60
N VAL A 52 10.48 -8.87 -6.80
CA VAL A 52 9.36 -8.87 -7.76
C VAL A 52 8.33 -7.80 -7.39
N THR A 53 8.02 -7.67 -6.10
CA THR A 53 7.07 -6.65 -5.61
C THR A 53 7.56 -5.24 -5.89
N LEU A 54 8.85 -4.95 -5.60
CA LEU A 54 9.45 -3.64 -5.89
C LEU A 54 9.43 -3.32 -7.38
N PHE A 55 9.75 -4.31 -8.23
CA PHE A 55 9.67 -4.15 -9.68
C PHE A 55 8.24 -3.83 -10.12
N CYS A 56 7.27 -4.61 -9.66
CA CYS A 56 5.86 -4.43 -10.02
C CYS A 56 5.30 -3.09 -9.50
N ALA A 57 5.65 -2.68 -8.27
CA ALA A 57 5.25 -1.39 -7.71
C ALA A 57 5.85 -0.22 -8.52
N GLY A 58 7.14 -0.29 -8.87
CA GLY A 58 7.81 0.73 -9.67
C GLY A 58 7.23 0.83 -11.09
N ILE A 59 7.20 -0.26 -11.85
CA ILE A 59 6.66 -0.26 -13.21
C ILE A 59 5.14 -0.01 -13.20
N GLY A 60 4.41 -0.58 -12.24
CA GLY A 60 2.98 -0.35 -12.07
C GLY A 60 2.66 1.12 -11.81
N THR A 61 3.46 1.83 -11.01
CA THR A 61 3.32 3.28 -10.79
C THR A 61 3.54 4.07 -12.08
N ILE A 62 4.53 3.68 -12.88
CA ILE A 62 4.79 4.32 -14.17
C ILE A 62 3.59 4.11 -15.11
N ILE A 63 3.09 2.88 -15.24
CA ILE A 63 1.91 2.55 -16.06
C ILE A 63 0.70 3.33 -15.58
N TYR A 64 0.43 3.34 -14.25
CA TYR A 64 -0.65 4.08 -13.65
C TYR A 64 -0.62 5.55 -14.07
N GLN A 65 0.51 6.23 -13.92
CA GLN A 65 0.62 7.64 -14.28
C GLN A 65 0.45 7.91 -15.77
N PHE A 66 0.86 6.99 -16.65
CA PHE A 66 0.63 7.15 -18.09
C PHE A 66 -0.85 7.03 -18.44
N ILE A 67 -1.55 6.06 -17.85
CA ILE A 67 -2.99 5.88 -18.06
C ILE A 67 -3.75 7.07 -17.47
N ASP A 68 -3.31 7.57 -16.31
CA ASP A 68 -3.93 8.68 -15.57
C ASP A 68 -3.50 10.06 -16.11
N LYS A 69 -3.10 10.14 -17.39
CA LYS A 69 -2.66 11.35 -18.10
C LYS A 69 -1.54 12.11 -17.39
N LYS A 70 -0.76 11.48 -16.53
CA LYS A 70 0.32 12.08 -15.73
C LYS A 70 -0.19 13.20 -14.81
N MET A 71 -1.43 13.11 -14.33
CA MET A 71 -2.06 14.15 -13.54
C MET A 71 -1.98 13.88 -12.04
N VAL A 72 -2.21 12.64 -11.61
CA VAL A 72 -2.23 12.27 -10.19
C VAL A 72 -0.83 11.88 -9.73
N PRO A 73 -0.22 12.61 -8.78
CA PRO A 73 1.10 12.28 -8.25
C PRO A 73 1.02 11.15 -7.20
N ALA A 74 0.42 10.03 -7.58
CA ALA A 74 0.26 8.88 -6.71
C ALA A 74 1.34 7.83 -6.97
N PHE A 75 1.74 7.12 -5.91
CA PHE A 75 2.67 6.00 -5.94
C PHE A 75 1.91 4.72 -5.58
N LEU A 76 2.10 3.65 -6.37
CA LEU A 76 1.47 2.37 -6.13
C LEU A 76 2.36 1.44 -5.32
N GLY A 77 1.74 0.64 -4.47
CA GLY A 77 2.39 -0.44 -3.75
C GLY A 77 1.43 -1.59 -3.47
N GLY A 78 1.91 -2.63 -2.80
CA GLY A 78 1.10 -3.79 -2.46
C GLY A 78 -0.04 -3.44 -1.52
N SER A 79 -1.27 -3.85 -1.86
CA SER A 79 -2.43 -3.62 -1.00
C SER A 79 -2.35 -4.47 0.27
N PHE A 80 -2.55 -3.86 1.44
CA PHE A 80 -2.65 -4.58 2.71
C PHE A 80 -3.89 -5.48 2.80
N ALA A 81 -4.94 -5.17 2.05
CA ALA A 81 -6.18 -5.94 2.02
C ALA A 81 -6.01 -7.39 1.54
N ILE A 82 -4.92 -7.67 0.80
CA ILE A 82 -4.68 -9.01 0.25
C ILE A 82 -3.99 -9.96 1.23
N ILE A 83 -3.38 -9.44 2.32
CA ILE A 83 -2.46 -10.23 3.15
C ILE A 83 -3.10 -11.53 3.62
N ALA A 84 -4.28 -11.48 4.21
CA ALA A 84 -4.94 -12.68 4.74
C ALA A 84 -5.28 -13.71 3.63
N GLY A 85 -5.83 -13.25 2.50
CA GLY A 85 -6.20 -14.13 1.39
C GLY A 85 -4.99 -14.70 0.66
N VAL A 86 -4.00 -13.86 0.40
CA VAL A 86 -2.78 -14.29 -0.34
C VAL A 86 -1.91 -15.19 0.52
N SER A 87 -1.66 -14.86 1.80
CA SER A 87 -0.84 -15.72 2.68
C SER A 87 -1.47 -17.10 2.88
N ALA A 88 -2.80 -17.17 3.00
CA ALA A 88 -3.51 -18.46 3.09
C ALA A 88 -3.32 -19.30 1.81
N VAL A 89 -3.46 -18.71 0.63
CA VAL A 89 -3.28 -19.42 -0.65
C VAL A 89 -1.81 -19.77 -0.87
N VAL A 90 -0.87 -18.88 -0.55
CA VAL A 90 0.58 -19.15 -0.67
C VAL A 90 0.97 -20.32 0.23
N GLY A 91 0.48 -20.37 1.48
CA GLY A 91 0.76 -21.45 2.41
C GLY A 91 0.17 -22.80 2.00
N GLU A 92 -0.99 -22.83 1.32
CA GLU A 92 -1.67 -24.08 0.95
C GLU A 92 -1.32 -24.55 -0.46
N MET A 93 -1.23 -23.63 -1.42
CA MET A 93 -1.16 -23.94 -2.86
C MET A 93 0.10 -23.38 -3.54
N GLY A 94 0.80 -22.46 -2.89
CA GLY A 94 1.99 -21.80 -3.44
C GLY A 94 1.72 -20.49 -4.20
N ILE A 95 2.82 -19.77 -4.49
CA ILE A 95 2.80 -18.44 -5.13
C ILE A 95 2.08 -18.44 -6.49
N PRO A 96 2.29 -19.40 -7.41
CA PRO A 96 1.64 -19.35 -8.72
C PRO A 96 0.11 -19.30 -8.67
N TYR A 97 -0.51 -20.01 -7.72
CA TYR A 97 -1.95 -20.00 -7.53
C TYR A 97 -2.45 -18.70 -6.88
N ALA A 98 -1.67 -18.12 -5.97
CA ALA A 98 -1.97 -16.80 -5.42
C ALA A 98 -1.97 -15.72 -6.51
N GLN A 99 -1.05 -15.82 -7.48
CA GLN A 99 -1.04 -14.94 -8.66
C GLN A 99 -2.31 -15.05 -9.50
N GLY A 100 -2.83 -16.28 -9.70
CA GLY A 100 -4.12 -16.49 -10.34
C GLY A 100 -5.27 -15.77 -9.62
N GLY A 101 -5.25 -15.79 -8.28
CA GLY A 101 -6.17 -15.03 -7.44
C GLY A 101 -6.00 -13.51 -7.57
N ILE A 102 -4.77 -13.01 -7.64
CA ILE A 102 -4.44 -11.59 -7.84
C ILE A 102 -4.91 -11.12 -9.23
N LEU A 103 -4.79 -11.97 -10.26
CA LEU A 103 -5.38 -11.68 -11.57
C LEU A 103 -6.91 -11.61 -11.51
N GLY A 104 -7.55 -12.44 -10.67
CA GLY A 104 -8.97 -12.33 -10.38
C GLY A 104 -9.33 -10.97 -9.76
N MET A 105 -8.50 -10.46 -8.83
CA MET A 105 -8.64 -9.08 -8.30
C MET A 105 -8.49 -8.03 -9.40
N ALA A 106 -7.50 -8.19 -10.29
CA ALA A 106 -7.30 -7.26 -11.39
C ALA A 106 -8.52 -7.16 -12.29
N VAL A 107 -9.15 -8.30 -12.61
CA VAL A 107 -10.42 -8.33 -13.36
C VAL A 107 -11.50 -7.56 -12.59
N PHE A 108 -11.58 -7.73 -11.28
CA PHE A 108 -12.53 -6.98 -10.45
C PHE A 108 -12.28 -5.46 -10.52
N TYR A 109 -11.03 -5.00 -10.45
CA TYR A 109 -10.68 -3.57 -10.64
C TYR A 109 -11.16 -3.05 -11.99
N LEU A 110 -10.93 -3.80 -13.06
CA LEU A 110 -11.34 -3.40 -14.42
C LEU A 110 -12.86 -3.32 -14.55
N LEU A 111 -13.58 -4.28 -13.97
CA LEU A 111 -15.05 -4.26 -13.92
C LEU A 111 -15.58 -3.10 -13.06
N PHE A 112 -14.94 -2.81 -11.93
CA PHE A 112 -15.31 -1.69 -11.07
C PHE A 112 -15.05 -0.35 -11.76
N ALA A 113 -13.94 -0.21 -12.48
CA ALA A 113 -13.66 0.96 -13.31
C ALA A 113 -14.73 1.15 -14.41
N LEU A 114 -15.15 0.06 -15.06
CA LEU A 114 -16.23 0.10 -16.04
C LEU A 114 -17.56 0.51 -15.38
N LEU A 115 -17.84 0.00 -14.19
CA LEU A 115 -19.02 0.37 -13.40
C LEU A 115 -19.01 1.88 -13.08
N LEU A 116 -17.87 2.41 -12.61
CA LEU A 116 -17.68 3.85 -12.36
C LEU A 116 -17.92 4.68 -13.62
N LYS A 117 -17.43 4.22 -14.77
CA LYS A 117 -17.60 4.91 -16.05
C LYS A 117 -19.06 4.95 -16.52
N ILE A 118 -19.81 3.83 -16.33
CA ILE A 118 -21.20 3.72 -16.81
C ILE A 118 -22.17 4.41 -15.85
N LEU A 119 -22.05 4.17 -14.56
CA LEU A 119 -22.98 4.67 -13.55
C LEU A 119 -22.62 6.08 -13.05
N GLY A 120 -21.37 6.45 -13.13
CA GLY A 120 -20.84 7.66 -12.52
C GLY A 120 -20.56 7.50 -11.01
N LYS A 121 -19.66 8.34 -10.50
CA LYS A 121 -19.18 8.28 -9.10
C LYS A 121 -20.31 8.40 -8.07
N ASP A 122 -21.32 9.24 -8.31
CA ASP A 122 -22.39 9.51 -7.35
C ASP A 122 -23.34 8.32 -7.16
N ARG A 123 -23.55 7.51 -8.21
CA ARG A 123 -24.37 6.30 -8.11
C ARG A 123 -23.58 5.18 -7.41
N VAL A 124 -22.32 5.03 -7.72
CA VAL A 124 -21.44 4.05 -7.07
C VAL A 124 -21.30 4.37 -5.58
N ALA A 125 -21.15 5.63 -5.20
CA ALA A 125 -21.14 6.04 -3.79
C ALA A 125 -22.45 5.73 -3.05
N ARG A 126 -23.59 5.66 -3.76
CA ARG A 126 -24.86 5.21 -3.16
C ARG A 126 -24.94 3.70 -2.97
N VAL A 127 -24.25 2.93 -3.82
CA VAL A 127 -24.19 1.46 -3.70
C VAL A 127 -23.24 1.05 -2.59
N PHE A 128 -22.13 1.80 -2.44
CA PHE A 128 -21.11 1.58 -1.40
C PHE A 128 -21.08 2.78 -0.44
N PRO A 129 -22.11 2.97 0.38
CA PRO A 129 -22.14 4.08 1.34
C PRO A 129 -21.11 3.86 2.46
N PRO A 130 -20.67 4.96 3.11
CA PRO A 130 -19.67 4.91 4.21
C PRO A 130 -20.01 3.94 5.33
N ILE A 131 -21.30 3.71 5.58
CA ILE A 131 -21.80 2.73 6.57
C ILE A 131 -21.44 1.28 6.24
N ILE A 132 -21.16 0.97 4.98
CA ILE A 132 -20.69 -0.35 4.53
C ILE A 132 -19.16 -0.35 4.49
N VAL A 133 -18.57 0.68 3.88
CA VAL A 133 -17.12 0.78 3.63
C VAL A 133 -16.33 0.87 4.94
N GLY A 134 -16.76 1.72 5.87
CA GLY A 134 -16.08 1.93 7.15
C GLY A 134 -15.91 0.63 7.93
N PRO A 135 -16.99 -0.13 8.22
CA PRO A 135 -16.89 -1.41 8.91
C PRO A 135 -16.05 -2.46 8.18
N ILE A 136 -16.10 -2.54 6.85
CA ILE A 136 -15.25 -3.46 6.08
C ILE A 136 -13.76 -3.16 6.31
N ILE A 137 -13.36 -1.89 6.24
CA ILE A 137 -11.97 -1.47 6.49
C ILE A 137 -11.59 -1.72 7.95
N MET A 138 -12.49 -1.45 8.91
CA MET A 138 -12.24 -1.73 10.34
C MET A 138 -12.00 -3.22 10.60
N VAL A 139 -12.85 -4.08 10.06
CA VAL A 139 -12.73 -5.53 10.21
C VAL A 139 -11.45 -6.05 9.57
N LEU A 140 -11.07 -5.51 8.42
CA LEU A 140 -9.81 -5.85 7.76
C LEU A 140 -8.63 -5.52 8.68
N GLY A 141 -8.56 -4.30 9.22
CA GLY A 141 -7.47 -3.91 10.13
C GLY A 141 -7.43 -4.78 11.40
N LEU A 142 -8.59 -5.07 12.01
CA LEU A 142 -8.68 -5.96 13.17
C LEU A 142 -8.28 -7.40 12.86
N SER A 143 -8.65 -7.92 11.69
CA SER A 143 -8.26 -9.26 11.25
C SER A 143 -6.74 -9.37 11.05
N LEU A 144 -6.13 -8.33 10.49
CA LEU A 144 -4.68 -8.26 10.32
C LEU A 144 -3.95 -8.05 11.65
N ALA A 145 -4.57 -7.43 12.65
CA ALA A 145 -3.98 -7.27 13.98
C ALA A 145 -3.63 -8.63 14.61
N SER A 146 -4.41 -9.68 14.35
CA SER A 146 -4.08 -11.04 14.80
C SER A 146 -2.79 -11.58 14.16
N VAL A 147 -2.50 -11.22 12.90
CA VAL A 147 -1.23 -11.58 12.23
C VAL A 147 -0.08 -10.85 12.92
N GLY A 148 -0.23 -9.54 13.18
CA GLY A 148 0.79 -8.76 13.90
C GLY A 148 1.10 -9.32 15.29
N VAL A 149 0.08 -9.81 16.02
CA VAL A 149 0.27 -10.47 17.32
C VAL A 149 1.03 -11.79 17.16
N GLN A 150 0.66 -12.63 16.20
CA GLN A 150 1.37 -13.90 15.93
C GLN A 150 2.85 -13.68 15.58
N GLU A 151 3.15 -12.69 14.77
CA GLU A 151 4.53 -12.31 14.45
C GLU A 151 5.28 -11.79 15.70
N ALA A 152 4.60 -11.02 16.58
CA ALA A 152 5.17 -10.52 17.82
C ALA A 152 5.49 -11.64 18.84
N GLU A 153 4.77 -12.77 18.81
CA GLU A 153 4.99 -13.92 19.68
C GLU A 153 6.39 -14.53 19.53
N ALA A 154 7.04 -14.33 18.38
CA ALA A 154 8.40 -14.80 18.18
C ALA A 154 9.39 -14.17 19.20
N ASN A 155 9.18 -12.90 19.61
CA ASN A 155 9.94 -12.25 20.68
C ASN A 155 9.23 -10.98 21.15
N TRP A 156 8.40 -11.07 22.17
CA TRP A 156 7.63 -9.94 22.72
C TRP A 156 8.46 -8.70 23.09
N PRO A 157 9.60 -8.81 23.80
CA PRO A 157 10.43 -7.65 24.10
C PRO A 157 10.83 -6.83 22.87
N ILE A 158 11.29 -7.51 21.82
CA ILE A 158 11.68 -6.84 20.56
C ILE A 158 10.45 -6.23 19.87
N ALA A 159 9.33 -6.94 19.82
CA ALA A 159 8.10 -6.45 19.23
C ALA A 159 7.60 -5.20 19.95
N ILE A 160 7.57 -5.19 21.28
CA ILE A 160 7.17 -4.04 22.09
C ILE A 160 8.10 -2.84 21.86
N ILE A 161 9.42 -3.04 21.88
CA ILE A 161 10.38 -1.97 21.65
C ILE A 161 10.18 -1.39 20.23
N THR A 162 10.03 -2.24 19.22
CA THR A 162 9.79 -1.81 17.84
C THR A 162 8.48 -1.03 17.72
N PHE A 163 7.41 -1.50 18.36
CA PHE A 163 6.12 -0.80 18.43
C PHE A 163 6.26 0.57 19.10
N LEU A 164 6.98 0.65 20.24
CA LEU A 164 7.21 1.91 20.93
C LEU A 164 8.04 2.89 20.10
N ILE A 165 9.03 2.43 19.34
CA ILE A 165 9.77 3.25 18.37
C ILE A 165 8.79 3.80 17.33
N ALA A 166 7.93 2.93 16.75
CA ALA A 166 6.96 3.34 15.74
C ALA A 166 5.98 4.38 16.28
N VAL A 167 5.39 4.15 17.45
CA VAL A 167 4.49 5.09 18.13
C VAL A 167 5.21 6.39 18.48
N GLY A 168 6.44 6.30 19.00
CA GLY A 168 7.25 7.47 19.35
C GLY A 168 7.54 8.34 18.13
N VAL A 169 8.01 7.74 17.03
CA VAL A 169 8.26 8.47 15.80
C VAL A 169 6.97 9.06 15.24
N ASN A 170 5.89 8.31 15.19
CA ASN A 170 4.62 8.79 14.65
C ASN A 170 4.04 10.00 15.42
N ASN A 171 4.19 10.02 16.74
CA ASN A 171 3.58 11.04 17.59
C ASN A 171 4.48 12.25 17.86
N PHE A 172 5.79 12.03 18.02
CA PHE A 172 6.71 13.09 18.45
C PHE A 172 7.53 13.67 17.29
N SER A 173 7.60 12.99 16.14
CA SER A 173 8.32 13.51 14.97
C SER A 173 7.47 14.43 14.12
N LYS A 174 8.14 15.26 13.32
CA LYS A 174 7.52 16.21 12.39
C LYS A 174 8.10 16.04 10.98
N GLY A 175 7.39 16.51 9.98
CA GLY A 175 7.88 16.51 8.62
C GLY A 175 8.09 15.11 8.06
N LEU A 176 9.14 14.92 7.27
CA LEU A 176 9.48 13.66 6.62
C LEU A 176 9.75 12.53 7.60
N THR A 177 10.34 12.81 8.76
CA THR A 177 10.61 11.78 9.77
C THR A 177 9.32 11.09 10.22
N ARG A 178 8.22 11.83 10.35
CA ARG A 178 6.91 11.26 10.69
C ARG A 178 6.37 10.38 9.55
N VAL A 179 6.55 10.78 8.30
CA VAL A 179 6.13 9.96 7.15
C VAL A 179 6.92 8.67 7.07
N MET A 180 8.21 8.70 7.46
CA MET A 180 9.11 7.54 7.44
C MET A 180 8.99 6.67 8.71
N THR A 181 7.93 6.77 9.49
CA THR A 181 7.73 6.03 10.75
C THR A 181 8.00 4.54 10.61
N ILE A 182 7.46 3.91 9.57
CA ILE A 182 7.55 2.47 9.33
C ILE A 182 9.01 2.04 9.13
N ILE A 183 9.74 2.74 8.24
CA ILE A 183 11.14 2.38 7.97
C ILE A 183 12.03 2.63 9.19
N ILE A 184 11.80 3.72 9.92
CA ILE A 184 12.58 4.03 11.13
C ILE A 184 12.35 2.95 12.20
N ALA A 185 11.11 2.49 12.37
CA ALA A 185 10.80 1.44 13.31
C ALA A 185 11.37 0.08 12.87
N LEU A 186 11.29 -0.26 11.58
CA LEU A 186 11.90 -1.48 11.03
C LEU A 186 13.42 -1.48 11.22
N VAL A 187 14.09 -0.40 10.85
CA VAL A 187 15.55 -0.27 11.00
C VAL A 187 15.94 -0.27 12.48
N GLY A 188 15.22 0.46 13.33
CA GLY A 188 15.46 0.50 14.76
C GLY A 188 15.29 -0.87 15.43
N GLY A 189 14.17 -1.56 15.14
CA GLY A 189 13.92 -2.92 15.61
C GLY A 189 14.95 -3.92 15.11
N PHE A 190 15.31 -3.82 13.82
CA PHE A 190 16.36 -4.67 13.23
C PHE A 190 17.71 -4.49 13.93
N ILE A 191 18.17 -3.25 14.13
CA ILE A 191 19.44 -2.97 14.81
C ILE A 191 19.42 -3.51 16.24
N ILE A 192 18.33 -3.32 16.97
CA ILE A 192 18.18 -3.82 18.33
C ILE A 192 18.17 -5.36 18.35
N SER A 193 17.67 -6.02 17.32
CA SER A 193 17.63 -7.48 17.23
C SER A 193 19.01 -8.13 17.02
N ILE A 194 20.01 -7.39 16.51
CA ILE A 194 21.36 -7.92 16.23
C ILE A 194 22.03 -8.47 17.51
N PRO A 195 22.15 -7.70 18.62
CA PRO A 195 22.82 -8.20 19.83
C PRO A 195 22.08 -9.37 20.50
N PHE A 196 20.78 -9.56 20.18
CA PHE A 196 20.03 -10.71 20.68
C PHE A 196 20.17 -11.97 19.81
N GLY A 197 20.96 -11.91 18.72
CA GLY A 197 21.20 -13.04 17.84
C GLY A 197 19.99 -13.48 17.02
N LEU A 198 19.00 -12.58 16.83
CA LEU A 198 17.77 -12.86 16.10
C LEU A 198 17.87 -12.61 14.60
N VAL A 199 18.99 -12.05 14.13
CA VAL A 199 19.22 -11.72 12.73
C VAL A 199 20.17 -12.72 12.10
N ASP A 200 19.72 -13.41 11.06
CA ASP A 200 20.58 -14.27 10.24
C ASP A 200 21.12 -13.50 9.03
N PHE A 201 22.43 -13.32 9.00
CA PHE A 201 23.13 -12.64 7.91
C PHE A 201 23.63 -13.58 6.81
N THR A 202 23.37 -14.87 6.88
CA THR A 202 23.89 -15.87 5.93
C THR A 202 23.42 -15.57 4.52
N ALA A 203 22.13 -15.44 4.33
CA ALA A 203 21.54 -15.10 3.03
C ALA A 203 22.04 -13.74 2.49
N LEU A 204 22.24 -12.75 3.39
CA LEU A 204 22.76 -11.43 3.01
C LEU A 204 24.22 -11.49 2.55
N LYS A 205 25.06 -12.35 3.15
CA LYS A 205 26.46 -12.53 2.76
C LYS A 205 26.58 -13.19 1.39
N GLU A 206 25.77 -14.20 1.13
CA GLU A 206 25.78 -14.99 -0.10
C GLU A 206 25.11 -14.29 -1.27
N ALA A 207 24.17 -13.38 -1.02
CA ALA A 207 23.44 -12.68 -2.06
C ALA A 207 24.35 -11.83 -2.96
N ALA A 208 24.10 -11.87 -4.27
CA ALA A 208 24.77 -11.03 -5.26
C ALA A 208 24.31 -9.57 -5.14
N TRP A 209 25.15 -8.64 -5.62
CA TRP A 209 24.75 -7.23 -5.70
C TRP A 209 23.80 -6.93 -6.83
N ILE A 210 23.90 -7.66 -7.94
CA ILE A 210 23.07 -7.50 -9.13
C ILE A 210 22.51 -8.86 -9.51
N GLY A 211 21.23 -8.93 -9.75
CA GLY A 211 20.52 -10.14 -10.18
C GLY A 211 19.14 -9.83 -10.74
N VAL A 212 18.53 -10.79 -11.40
CA VAL A 212 17.17 -10.66 -11.93
C VAL A 212 16.18 -11.13 -10.86
N PRO A 213 15.07 -10.39 -10.61
CA PRO A 213 14.01 -10.87 -9.72
C PRO A 213 13.47 -12.24 -10.13
N SER A 214 13.03 -13.02 -9.16
CA SER A 214 12.50 -14.37 -9.37
C SER A 214 11.06 -14.34 -9.88
N PHE A 215 10.87 -13.87 -11.11
CA PHE A 215 9.54 -13.83 -11.72
C PHE A 215 8.93 -15.22 -11.82
N THR A 216 7.65 -15.33 -11.48
CA THR A 216 6.87 -16.57 -11.56
C THR A 216 5.63 -16.35 -12.43
N LEU A 217 5.19 -17.43 -13.12
CA LEU A 217 3.99 -17.35 -13.95
C LEU A 217 2.75 -17.81 -13.17
N PRO A 218 1.59 -17.18 -13.41
CA PRO A 218 0.37 -17.50 -12.70
C PRO A 218 -0.17 -18.89 -13.08
N GLN A 219 -0.74 -19.58 -12.11
CA GLN A 219 -1.57 -20.76 -12.27
C GLN A 219 -2.98 -20.46 -11.75
N PHE A 220 -4.00 -21.04 -12.36
CA PHE A 220 -5.37 -20.74 -12.04
C PHE A 220 -6.02 -21.87 -11.24
N SER A 221 -6.66 -21.48 -10.12
CA SER A 221 -7.52 -22.34 -9.31
C SER A 221 -8.74 -21.54 -8.89
N TRP A 222 -9.93 -22.10 -9.09
CA TRP A 222 -11.16 -21.47 -8.64
C TRP A 222 -11.18 -21.22 -7.13
N LYS A 223 -10.54 -22.09 -6.33
CA LYS A 223 -10.41 -21.91 -4.88
C LYS A 223 -9.57 -20.66 -4.57
N ALA A 224 -8.43 -20.50 -5.20
CA ALA A 224 -7.57 -19.32 -5.01
C ALA A 224 -8.25 -18.03 -5.47
N ILE A 225 -8.94 -18.05 -6.62
CA ILE A 225 -9.70 -16.91 -7.14
C ILE A 225 -10.83 -16.55 -6.18
N ALA A 226 -11.60 -17.51 -5.69
CA ALA A 226 -12.72 -17.27 -4.78
C ALA A 226 -12.28 -16.70 -3.43
N LEU A 227 -11.06 -17.03 -2.95
CA LEU A 227 -10.51 -16.51 -1.70
C LEU A 227 -9.93 -15.10 -1.87
N ILE A 228 -9.25 -14.81 -2.98
CA ILE A 228 -8.48 -13.58 -3.16
C ILE A 228 -9.29 -12.50 -3.91
N ALA A 229 -10.01 -12.84 -4.98
CA ALA A 229 -10.68 -11.85 -5.82
C ALA A 229 -11.70 -10.97 -5.06
N PRO A 230 -12.52 -11.48 -4.11
CA PRO A 230 -13.42 -10.63 -3.34
C PRO A 230 -12.73 -9.57 -2.48
N CYS A 231 -11.47 -9.81 -2.09
CA CYS A 231 -10.68 -8.82 -1.35
C CYS A 231 -10.47 -7.52 -2.14
N ALA A 232 -10.68 -7.54 -3.47
CA ALA A 232 -10.58 -6.36 -4.33
C ALA A 232 -11.58 -5.25 -3.99
N ILE A 233 -12.69 -5.57 -3.34
CA ILE A 233 -13.70 -4.58 -2.94
C ILE A 233 -13.05 -3.50 -2.05
N VAL A 234 -12.22 -3.91 -1.09
CA VAL A 234 -11.62 -2.99 -0.12
C VAL A 234 -10.71 -1.97 -0.81
N PRO A 235 -9.65 -2.37 -1.54
CA PRO A 235 -8.76 -1.40 -2.17
C PRO A 235 -9.44 -0.61 -3.31
N CYS A 236 -10.52 -1.11 -3.92
CA CYS A 236 -11.32 -0.30 -4.86
C CYS A 236 -12.01 0.87 -4.16
N LEU A 237 -12.49 0.66 -2.94
CA LEU A 237 -13.15 1.70 -2.15
C LEU A 237 -12.13 2.64 -1.48
N GLU A 238 -11.02 2.09 -0.95
CA GLU A 238 -9.89 2.87 -0.45
C GLU A 238 -9.34 3.80 -1.53
N HIS A 239 -9.20 3.32 -2.76
CA HIS A 239 -8.70 4.09 -3.88
C HIS A 239 -9.47 5.39 -4.12
N ILE A 240 -10.79 5.39 -3.94
CA ILE A 240 -11.61 6.60 -4.04
C ILE A 240 -11.17 7.61 -2.98
N GLY A 241 -10.99 7.16 -1.73
CA GLY A 241 -10.53 7.99 -0.63
C GLY A 241 -9.11 8.52 -0.85
N ASP A 242 -8.20 7.69 -1.34
CA ASP A 242 -6.81 8.05 -1.60
C ASP A 242 -6.70 9.11 -2.70
N VAL A 243 -7.46 8.97 -3.81
CA VAL A 243 -7.49 9.97 -4.88
C VAL A 243 -8.03 11.30 -4.36
N MET A 244 -9.07 11.28 -3.51
CA MET A 244 -9.59 12.49 -2.86
C MET A 244 -8.56 13.11 -1.90
N ALA A 245 -7.86 12.29 -1.12
CA ALA A 245 -6.82 12.74 -0.19
C ALA A 245 -5.64 13.40 -0.94
N VAL A 246 -5.16 12.77 -2.01
CA VAL A 246 -4.15 13.37 -2.90
C VAL A 246 -4.67 14.67 -3.48
N GLY A 247 -5.92 14.70 -3.96
CA GLY A 247 -6.55 15.90 -4.48
C GLY A 247 -6.61 17.04 -3.47
N THR A 248 -6.96 16.76 -2.23
CA THR A 248 -7.01 17.73 -1.14
C THR A 248 -5.62 18.31 -0.84
N VAL A 249 -4.58 17.48 -0.77
CA VAL A 249 -3.21 17.92 -0.51
C VAL A 249 -2.68 18.79 -1.65
N VAL A 250 -3.04 18.43 -2.87
CA VAL A 250 -2.59 19.09 -4.09
C VAL A 250 -3.41 20.34 -4.42
N GLY A 251 -4.64 20.44 -3.91
CA GLY A 251 -5.58 21.50 -4.21
C GLY A 251 -6.32 21.29 -5.54
N LYS A 252 -6.53 20.03 -5.98
CA LYS A 252 -7.24 19.68 -7.24
C LYS A 252 -8.22 18.55 -7.06
N ASP A 253 -9.31 18.58 -7.80
CA ASP A 253 -10.30 17.49 -7.83
C ASP A 253 -9.96 16.45 -8.91
N PHE A 254 -9.17 15.46 -8.53
CA PHE A 254 -8.83 14.34 -9.39
C PHE A 254 -9.98 13.34 -9.59
N THR A 255 -11.08 13.49 -8.87
CA THR A 255 -12.26 12.63 -9.06
C THR A 255 -13.02 12.96 -10.35
N HIS A 256 -12.85 14.20 -10.85
CA HIS A 256 -13.40 14.66 -12.13
C HIS A 256 -12.40 14.52 -13.27
N GLU A 257 -11.18 15.02 -13.09
CA GLU A 257 -10.13 14.93 -14.08
C GLU A 257 -8.81 14.49 -13.45
N PRO A 258 -8.26 13.36 -13.85
CA PRO A 258 -8.56 12.49 -15.01
C PRO A 258 -9.80 11.59 -14.86
N GLY A 259 -10.41 11.53 -13.67
CA GLY A 259 -11.60 10.75 -13.35
C GLY A 259 -11.28 9.46 -12.58
N LEU A 260 -12.15 9.12 -11.61
CA LEU A 260 -11.99 7.92 -10.78
C LEU A 260 -11.99 6.63 -11.59
N ASP A 261 -12.82 6.55 -12.64
CA ASP A 261 -12.89 5.40 -13.53
C ASP A 261 -11.54 5.10 -14.18
N ARG A 262 -10.84 6.16 -14.64
CA ARG A 262 -9.53 6.03 -15.25
C ARG A 262 -8.46 5.65 -14.23
N SER A 263 -8.50 6.23 -13.04
CA SER A 263 -7.55 5.96 -11.97
C SER A 263 -7.66 4.52 -11.46
N VAL A 264 -8.88 4.01 -11.23
CA VAL A 264 -9.12 2.60 -10.87
C VAL A 264 -8.74 1.66 -12.01
N PHE A 265 -9.04 2.02 -13.28
CA PHE A 265 -8.61 1.25 -14.44
C PHE A 265 -7.09 1.11 -14.49
N ALA A 266 -6.37 2.21 -14.22
CA ALA A 266 -4.91 2.20 -14.19
C ALA A 266 -4.33 1.27 -13.11
N CYS A 267 -4.95 1.26 -11.91
CA CYS A 267 -4.60 0.28 -10.87
C CYS A 267 -4.88 -1.16 -11.31
N GLY A 268 -6.01 -1.39 -11.97
CA GLY A 268 -6.36 -2.71 -12.53
C GLY A 268 -5.31 -3.21 -13.52
N VAL A 269 -4.92 -2.37 -14.49
CA VAL A 269 -3.88 -2.71 -15.48
C VAL A 269 -2.52 -2.95 -14.80
N SER A 270 -2.14 -2.13 -13.82
CA SER A 270 -0.91 -2.31 -13.04
C SER A 270 -0.95 -3.62 -12.24
N THR A 271 -2.11 -3.99 -11.70
CA THR A 271 -2.31 -5.27 -10.99
C THR A 271 -2.27 -6.47 -11.93
N VAL A 272 -2.77 -6.35 -13.18
CA VAL A 272 -2.60 -7.40 -14.21
C VAL A 272 -1.11 -7.68 -14.44
N LEU A 273 -0.31 -6.63 -14.66
CA LEU A 273 1.14 -6.79 -14.82
C LEU A 273 1.76 -7.48 -13.59
N SER A 274 1.41 -7.01 -12.41
CA SER A 274 1.94 -7.53 -11.14
C SER A 274 1.58 -9.02 -10.96
N GLY A 275 0.33 -9.40 -11.15
CA GLY A 275 -0.12 -10.79 -11.06
C GLY A 275 0.51 -11.71 -12.10
N CYS A 276 0.81 -11.22 -13.30
CA CYS A 276 1.54 -11.99 -14.33
C CYS A 276 3.01 -12.25 -13.97
N LEU A 277 3.62 -11.39 -13.15
CA LEU A 277 5.05 -11.44 -12.82
C LEU A 277 5.36 -12.03 -11.43
N GLY A 278 4.36 -12.23 -10.57
CA GLY A 278 4.56 -12.76 -9.23
C GLY A 278 4.45 -11.73 -8.11
N GLY A 279 4.01 -10.52 -8.42
CA GLY A 279 3.83 -9.45 -7.45
C GLY A 279 2.41 -9.39 -6.86
N PRO A 280 2.19 -8.52 -5.86
CA PRO A 280 0.90 -8.33 -5.20
C PRO A 280 -0.09 -7.51 -6.03
N SER A 281 -1.35 -7.46 -5.60
CA SER A 281 -2.29 -6.43 -6.09
C SER A 281 -1.80 -5.04 -5.70
N LEU A 282 -1.87 -4.11 -6.64
CA LEU A 282 -1.36 -2.75 -6.47
C LEU A 282 -2.49 -1.75 -6.19
N THR A 283 -2.22 -0.83 -5.25
CA THR A 283 -3.10 0.29 -4.90
C THR A 283 -2.28 1.54 -4.59
N ILE A 284 -2.94 2.70 -4.49
CA ILE A 284 -2.29 3.94 -4.04
C ILE A 284 -1.88 3.78 -2.57
N HIS A 285 -0.68 4.24 -2.25
CA HIS A 285 -0.17 4.27 -0.89
C HIS A 285 -0.32 5.66 -0.27
N SER A 286 -0.97 5.73 0.88
CA SER A 286 -1.23 6.97 1.62
C SER A 286 0.05 7.62 2.18
N GLU A 287 1.13 6.85 2.37
CA GLU A 287 2.44 7.37 2.73
C GLU A 287 2.97 8.36 1.69
N ASN A 288 2.72 8.10 0.39
CA ASN A 288 3.06 9.05 -0.67
C ASN A 288 2.29 10.37 -0.49
N THR A 289 1.00 10.31 -0.15
CA THR A 289 0.21 11.50 0.14
C THR A 289 0.80 12.29 1.31
N GLY A 290 1.30 11.59 2.33
CA GLY A 290 2.03 12.18 3.45
C GLY A 290 3.33 12.88 2.99
N VAL A 291 4.10 12.27 2.09
CA VAL A 291 5.30 12.90 1.50
C VAL A 291 4.92 14.19 0.76
N LEU A 292 3.89 14.12 -0.09
CA LEU A 292 3.41 15.30 -0.84
C LEU A 292 3.00 16.44 0.10
N ALA A 293 2.25 16.12 1.17
CA ALA A 293 1.80 17.10 2.15
C ALA A 293 2.94 17.80 2.90
N VAL A 294 4.04 17.08 3.17
CA VAL A 294 5.19 17.60 3.92
C VAL A 294 6.18 18.33 3.03
N THR A 295 6.41 17.80 1.83
CA THR A 295 7.44 18.35 0.92
C THR A 295 6.91 19.44 0.02
N HIS A 296 5.58 19.51 -0.16
CA HIS A 296 4.91 20.35 -1.14
C HIS A 296 5.41 20.14 -2.58
N LEU A 297 5.93 18.93 -2.87
CA LEU A 297 6.43 18.52 -4.17
C LEU A 297 5.38 17.68 -4.89
N TYR A 298 4.52 18.33 -5.64
CA TYR A 298 3.35 17.68 -6.28
C TYR A 298 3.61 17.18 -7.70
N SER A 299 4.87 17.19 -8.16
CA SER A 299 5.21 16.79 -9.53
C SER A 299 5.07 15.28 -9.76
N PRO A 300 4.20 14.83 -10.68
CA PRO A 300 4.13 13.43 -11.07
C PRO A 300 5.45 12.91 -11.68
N THR A 301 6.29 13.81 -12.21
CA THR A 301 7.61 13.45 -12.74
C THR A 301 8.54 12.97 -11.62
N ILE A 302 8.54 13.62 -10.46
CA ILE A 302 9.34 13.20 -9.29
C ILE A 302 8.88 11.80 -8.84
N VAL A 303 7.56 11.57 -8.80
CA VAL A 303 7.01 10.24 -8.45
C VAL A 303 7.46 9.17 -9.46
N ARG A 304 7.51 9.49 -10.78
CA ARG A 304 8.04 8.56 -11.80
C ARG A 304 9.53 8.25 -11.60
N PHE A 305 10.35 9.24 -11.23
CA PHE A 305 11.74 8.97 -10.86
C PHE A 305 11.85 8.07 -9.62
N GLY A 306 10.97 8.29 -8.62
CA GLY A 306 10.87 7.39 -7.47
C GLY A 306 10.48 5.97 -7.88
N ALA A 307 9.49 5.83 -8.74
CA ALA A 307 9.06 4.55 -9.27
C ALA A 307 10.19 3.84 -10.05
N LEU A 308 10.98 4.59 -10.81
CA LEU A 308 12.16 4.06 -11.50
C LEU A 308 13.22 3.57 -10.51
N TRP A 309 13.52 4.33 -9.45
CA TRP A 309 14.44 3.90 -8.41
C TRP A 309 13.97 2.62 -7.72
N MET A 310 12.66 2.51 -7.43
CA MET A 310 12.10 1.30 -6.84
C MET A 310 12.24 0.10 -7.77
N ALA A 311 11.94 0.27 -9.06
CA ALA A 311 12.12 -0.78 -10.06
C ALA A 311 13.60 -1.19 -10.22
N LEU A 312 14.54 -0.24 -10.14
CA LEU A 312 15.97 -0.53 -10.18
C LEU A 312 16.45 -1.27 -8.92
N LEU A 313 15.93 -0.92 -7.74
CA LEU A 313 16.24 -1.59 -6.48
C LEU A 313 15.83 -3.07 -6.50
N ALA A 314 14.84 -3.44 -7.29
CA ALA A 314 14.42 -4.82 -7.50
C ALA A 314 15.55 -5.72 -8.05
N PHE A 315 16.50 -5.15 -8.80
CA PHE A 315 17.65 -5.88 -9.35
C PHE A 315 18.82 -6.00 -8.36
N CYS A 316 18.59 -5.72 -7.07
CA CYS A 316 19.57 -5.89 -6.00
C CYS A 316 19.18 -7.03 -5.07
N PRO A 317 19.58 -8.30 -5.33
CA PRO A 317 19.26 -9.44 -4.46
C PRO A 317 19.73 -9.25 -3.03
N LYS A 318 20.79 -8.48 -2.81
CA LYS A 318 21.28 -8.13 -1.48
C LYS A 318 20.25 -7.34 -0.67
N PHE A 319 19.48 -6.46 -1.32
CA PHE A 319 18.39 -5.74 -0.67
C PHE A 319 17.23 -6.69 -0.31
N ASN A 320 16.88 -7.63 -1.21
CA ASN A 320 15.88 -8.65 -0.93
C ASN A 320 16.30 -9.53 0.28
N ALA A 321 17.55 -9.99 0.30
CA ALA A 321 18.09 -10.76 1.41
C ALA A 321 18.10 -9.97 2.73
N LEU A 322 18.40 -8.67 2.68
CA LEU A 322 18.30 -7.79 3.85
C LEU A 322 16.86 -7.71 4.37
N CYS A 323 15.89 -7.54 3.49
CA CYS A 323 14.47 -7.51 3.86
C CYS A 323 14.03 -8.85 4.46
N GLY A 324 14.48 -9.98 3.89
CA GLY A 324 14.19 -11.32 4.39
C GLY A 324 14.88 -11.66 5.72
N SER A 325 15.93 -10.91 6.11
CA SER A 325 16.61 -11.09 7.40
C SER A 325 15.95 -10.31 8.55
N ILE A 326 14.86 -9.55 8.28
CA ILE A 326 14.12 -8.83 9.33
C ILE A 326 13.39 -9.85 10.22
N PRO A 327 13.66 -9.86 11.55
CA PRO A 327 12.99 -10.79 12.46
C PRO A 327 11.47 -10.60 12.50
N GLN A 328 10.73 -11.71 12.60
CA GLN A 328 9.26 -11.70 12.69
C GLN A 328 8.75 -10.79 13.81
N ALA A 329 9.41 -10.80 14.98
CA ALA A 329 9.05 -9.90 16.09
C ALA A 329 9.09 -8.42 15.72
N VAL A 330 10.03 -8.00 14.86
CA VAL A 330 10.12 -6.62 14.37
C VAL A 330 8.94 -6.32 13.43
N LEU A 331 8.61 -7.26 12.54
CA LEU A 331 7.46 -7.16 11.64
C LEU A 331 6.16 -7.07 12.44
N GLY A 332 6.02 -7.91 13.49
CA GLY A 332 4.88 -7.89 14.40
C GLY A 332 4.71 -6.54 15.11
N GLY A 333 5.80 -5.99 15.64
CA GLY A 333 5.78 -4.68 16.33
C GLY A 333 5.32 -3.55 15.42
N VAL A 334 5.82 -3.48 14.18
CA VAL A 334 5.39 -2.50 13.17
C VAL A 334 3.97 -2.80 12.68
N GLY A 335 3.66 -4.09 12.45
CA GLY A 335 2.37 -4.56 11.98
C GLY A 335 1.21 -4.15 12.89
N ILE A 336 1.37 -4.29 14.21
CA ILE A 336 0.34 -3.89 15.18
C ILE A 336 -0.03 -2.41 15.01
N LEU A 337 0.96 -1.51 14.86
CA LEU A 337 0.68 -0.09 14.60
C LEU A 337 -0.03 0.12 13.26
N LEU A 338 0.47 -0.52 12.19
CA LEU A 338 -0.07 -0.40 10.84
C LEU A 338 -1.53 -0.84 10.77
N TYR A 339 -1.84 -2.00 11.32
CA TYR A 339 -3.20 -2.56 11.30
C TYR A 339 -4.15 -1.73 12.17
N GLY A 340 -3.64 -1.17 13.27
CA GLY A 340 -4.36 -0.17 14.06
C GLY A 340 -4.68 1.09 13.25
N MET A 341 -3.75 1.55 12.42
CA MET A 341 -3.96 2.70 11.52
C MET A 341 -5.01 2.38 10.44
N VAL A 342 -4.98 1.17 9.85
CA VAL A 342 -6.01 0.72 8.89
C VAL A 342 -7.39 0.72 9.57
N THR A 343 -7.50 0.14 10.77
CA THR A 343 -8.74 0.15 11.56
C THR A 343 -9.24 1.58 11.81
N SER A 344 -8.33 2.49 12.18
CA SER A 344 -8.64 3.90 12.41
C SER A 344 -9.14 4.62 11.16
N THR A 345 -8.66 4.24 9.97
CA THR A 345 -9.16 4.77 8.69
C THR A 345 -10.62 4.38 8.47
N GLY A 346 -11.01 3.14 8.81
CA GLY A 346 -12.40 2.71 8.77
C GLY A 346 -13.29 3.53 9.72
N ILE A 347 -12.84 3.76 10.96
CA ILE A 347 -13.54 4.62 11.93
C ILE A 347 -13.67 6.05 11.39
N ARG A 348 -12.59 6.60 10.87
CA ARG A 348 -12.58 7.94 10.29
C ARG A 348 -13.58 8.08 9.14
N THR A 349 -13.69 7.07 8.27
CA THR A 349 -14.68 7.06 7.19
C THR A 349 -16.11 7.21 7.72
N LEU A 350 -16.44 6.58 8.84
CA LEU A 350 -17.77 6.69 9.47
C LEU A 350 -17.99 8.06 10.09
N VAL A 351 -16.97 8.61 10.75
CA VAL A 351 -17.03 9.92 11.44
C VAL A 351 -17.11 11.07 10.44
N ASP A 352 -16.27 11.08 9.42
CA ASP A 352 -16.20 12.15 8.41
C ASP A 352 -17.50 12.26 7.61
N HIS A 353 -18.24 11.15 7.45
CA HIS A 353 -19.53 11.10 6.75
C HIS A 353 -20.72 11.19 7.71
N HIS A 354 -20.50 11.51 9.01
CA HIS A 354 -21.55 11.68 10.02
C HIS A 354 -22.56 10.52 10.04
N VAL A 355 -22.07 9.27 10.00
CA VAL A 355 -22.93 8.09 10.02
C VAL A 355 -23.67 8.01 11.35
N ASP A 356 -25.01 8.04 11.29
CA ASP A 356 -25.88 7.99 12.45
C ASP A 356 -26.16 6.54 12.87
N PHE A 357 -25.55 6.07 13.94
CA PHE A 357 -25.75 4.75 14.52
C PHE A 357 -26.98 4.63 15.41
N SER A 358 -27.74 5.73 15.66
CA SER A 358 -29.02 5.65 16.35
C SER A 358 -30.10 5.00 15.48
N GLN A 359 -29.88 4.97 14.16
CA GLN A 359 -30.78 4.30 13.22
C GLN A 359 -30.54 2.77 13.23
N PRO A 360 -31.55 1.93 13.54
CA PRO A 360 -31.39 0.47 13.61
C PRO A 360 -30.87 -0.16 12.31
N ARG A 361 -31.23 0.41 11.16
CA ARG A 361 -30.73 -0.02 9.83
C ARG A 361 -29.19 0.11 9.75
N ASN A 362 -28.65 1.23 10.17
CA ASN A 362 -27.22 1.51 10.12
C ASN A 362 -26.45 0.59 11.10
N LEU A 363 -27.03 0.39 12.28
CA LEU A 363 -26.47 -0.55 13.26
C LEU A 363 -26.42 -1.99 12.70
N CYS A 364 -27.51 -2.49 12.11
CA CYS A 364 -27.55 -3.83 11.52
C CYS A 364 -26.55 -3.98 10.36
N LEU A 365 -26.45 -3.00 9.46
CA LEU A 365 -25.51 -3.06 8.35
C LEU A 365 -24.05 -3.12 8.83
N SER A 366 -23.69 -2.37 9.86
CA SER A 366 -22.34 -2.42 10.43
C SER A 366 -22.06 -3.76 11.14
N LEU A 367 -23.04 -4.32 11.86
CA LEU A 367 -22.90 -5.59 12.59
C LEU A 367 -22.75 -6.80 11.66
N ILE A 368 -23.44 -6.84 10.52
CA ILE A 368 -23.34 -7.94 9.56
C ILE A 368 -21.87 -8.08 9.10
N HIS A 369 -21.21 -6.98 8.78
CA HIS A 369 -19.82 -7.00 8.32
C HIS A 369 -18.81 -7.29 9.44
N ILE A 370 -19.12 -6.97 10.70
CA ILE A 370 -18.28 -7.29 11.86
C ILE A 370 -18.39 -8.76 12.26
N SER A 371 -19.56 -9.39 12.07
CA SER A 371 -19.77 -10.78 12.47
C SER A 371 -19.35 -11.84 11.45
N GLU A 372 -19.23 -11.48 10.17
CA GLU A 372 -18.87 -12.42 9.09
C GLU A 372 -17.45 -13.01 9.19
N PRO A 373 -16.39 -12.28 9.61
CA PRO A 373 -15.04 -12.84 9.71
C PRO A 373 -14.92 -14.01 10.69
N THR A 374 -15.83 -14.10 11.66
CA THR A 374 -15.87 -15.21 12.62
C THR A 374 -16.43 -16.49 12.02
N ARG A 375 -17.29 -16.41 10.99
CA ARG A 375 -17.83 -17.60 10.31
C ARG A 375 -16.87 -18.22 9.30
N LEU A 376 -16.03 -17.42 8.65
CA LEU A 376 -15.01 -17.91 7.69
C LEU A 376 -13.87 -18.70 8.36
N ARG A 377 -13.71 -18.61 9.67
CA ARG A 377 -12.75 -19.45 10.45
C ARG A 377 -13.33 -20.80 10.86
N CYS A 378 -14.63 -21.05 10.64
CA CYS A 378 -15.31 -22.31 11.02
C CYS A 378 -15.60 -23.22 9.82
N ILE A 379 -15.11 -22.89 8.62
CA ILE A 379 -15.12 -23.72 7.42
C ILE A 379 -13.69 -23.93 6.95
#